data_664c8e1fbf18c49e758a06915c983ab6
#
_entry.id   664c8e1fbf18c49e758a06915c983ab6
#
_cell.length_a   1.000
_cell.length_b   1.000
_cell.length_c   1.000
_cell.angle_alpha   90.00
_cell.angle_beta   90.00
_cell.angle_gamma   90.00
#
_symmetry.space_group_name_H-M   'P 1'
#
loop_
_entity.id
_entity.type
_entity.pdbx_description
1 polymer ?
#
loop_
_entity_poly.entity_id
_entity_poly.type
_entity_poly.pdbx_seq_one_letter_code
_entity_poly.pdbx_strand_id
1 'polypeptide(L)' 'MWHFKNKDVAKMYNKTKLAEFIGLSPDTLRRIINGKQDCSKLVAYCITKTLNQDAEIEDYFERIR' A
#
# COMPACT_ATOMS: atom_id res chain seq x y z
N MET A 1 -6.25 -9.29 -7.33
CA MET A 1 -6.15 -8.38 -6.18
C MET A 1 -4.83 -8.55 -5.46
N TRP A 2 -4.39 -7.54 -4.77
CA TRP A 2 -3.13 -7.54 -4.05
C TRP A 2 -3.35 -7.23 -2.58
N HIS A 3 -2.64 -7.94 -1.72
CA HIS A 3 -2.78 -7.84 -0.26
C HIS A 3 -1.45 -7.34 0.34
N PHE A 4 -1.51 -6.30 1.16
CA PHE A 4 -0.33 -5.74 1.81
C PHE A 4 0.16 -6.69 2.91
N LYS A 5 1.42 -7.08 2.84
CA LYS A 5 2.00 -8.07 3.76
C LYS A 5 3.07 -7.53 4.70
N ASN A 6 3.60 -6.34 4.43
CA ASN A 6 4.72 -5.81 5.23
C ASN A 6 4.22 -4.80 6.26
N LYS A 7 3.71 -5.30 7.38
CA LYS A 7 3.11 -4.47 8.43
C LYS A 7 4.11 -3.56 9.14
N ASP A 8 5.39 -3.93 9.17
CA ASP A 8 6.40 -3.11 9.85
C ASP A 8 6.62 -1.79 9.13
N VAL A 9 6.51 -1.78 7.83
CA VAL A 9 6.65 -0.59 7.01
C VAL A 9 5.52 0.40 7.29
N ALA A 10 4.32 -0.11 7.61
CA ALA A 10 3.15 0.73 7.86
C ALA A 10 3.34 1.70 9.02
N LYS A 11 4.20 1.36 9.98
CA LYS A 11 4.46 2.20 11.15
C LYS A 11 5.34 3.39 10.84
N MET A 12 6.04 3.39 9.70
CA MET A 12 7.04 4.38 9.35
C MET A 12 6.50 5.53 8.51
N TYR A 13 5.22 5.50 8.14
CA TYR A 13 4.68 6.44 7.17
C TYR A 13 3.59 7.32 7.74
N ASN A 14 3.60 8.57 7.26
CA ASN A 14 2.46 9.46 7.41
C ASN A 14 1.41 9.05 6.39
N LYS A 15 0.39 8.32 6.86
CA LYS A 15 -0.66 7.77 6.00
C LYS A 15 -1.46 8.85 5.28
N THR A 16 -1.63 10.01 5.91
CA THR A 16 -2.37 11.12 5.30
C THR A 16 -1.64 11.64 4.06
N LYS A 17 -0.33 11.88 4.17
CA LYS A 17 0.46 12.35 3.04
C LYS A 17 0.54 11.31 1.93
N LEU A 18 0.68 10.04 2.30
CA LEU A 18 0.71 8.96 1.33
C LEU A 18 -0.62 8.86 0.58
N ALA A 19 -1.73 8.98 1.29
CA ALA A 19 -3.05 8.94 0.69
C ALA A 19 -3.27 10.10 -0.29
N GLU A 20 -2.84 11.31 0.09
CA GLU A 20 -2.92 12.47 -0.79
C GLU A 20 -2.11 12.27 -2.06
N PHE A 21 -0.90 11.75 -1.93
CA PHE A 21 -0.01 11.52 -3.05
C PHE A 21 -0.60 10.51 -4.05
N ILE A 22 -1.24 9.47 -3.55
CA ILE A 22 -1.81 8.40 -4.37
C ILE A 22 -3.21 8.77 -4.88
N GLY A 23 -3.91 9.66 -4.18
CA GLY A 23 -5.28 10.03 -4.54
C GLY A 23 -6.34 9.15 -3.87
N LEU A 24 -5.98 8.48 -2.77
CA LEU A 24 -6.92 7.69 -1.98
C LEU A 24 -7.35 8.43 -0.72
N SER A 25 -8.50 8.03 -0.16
CA SER A 25 -8.86 8.52 1.16
C SER A 25 -7.95 7.90 2.22
N PRO A 26 -7.64 8.62 3.31
CA PRO A 26 -6.80 8.06 4.38
C PRO A 26 -7.38 6.78 4.99
N ASP A 27 -8.70 6.68 5.09
CA ASP A 27 -9.35 5.48 5.62
C ASP A 27 -9.15 4.26 4.73
N THR A 28 -9.27 4.45 3.41
CA THR A 28 -9.05 3.38 2.45
C THR A 28 -7.60 2.90 2.50
N LEU A 29 -6.65 3.83 2.50
CA LEU A 29 -5.25 3.49 2.59
C LEU A 29 -4.94 2.73 3.88
N ARG A 30 -5.49 3.19 5.00
CA ARG A 30 -5.27 2.53 6.28
C ARG A 30 -5.78 1.08 6.27
N ARG A 31 -6.96 0.83 5.68
CA ARG A 31 -7.48 -0.53 5.55
C ARG A 31 -6.58 -1.42 4.72
N ILE A 32 -6.06 -0.89 3.62
CA ILE A 32 -5.14 -1.64 2.76
C ILE A 32 -3.86 -2.00 3.52
N ILE A 33 -3.25 -1.02 4.18
CA ILE A 33 -1.98 -1.21 4.89
C ILE A 33 -2.15 -2.13 6.10
N ASN A 34 -3.31 -2.08 6.77
CA ASN A 34 -3.59 -2.97 7.90
C ASN A 34 -4.03 -4.37 7.48
N GLY A 35 -4.11 -4.63 6.18
CA GLY A 35 -4.47 -5.94 5.66
C GLY A 35 -5.97 -6.25 5.74
N LYS A 36 -6.81 -5.24 5.96
CA LYS A 36 -8.26 -5.43 6.03
C LYS A 36 -8.95 -5.29 4.69
N GLN A 37 -8.26 -4.78 3.70
CA GLN A 37 -8.79 -4.57 2.36
C GLN A 37 -7.70 -4.82 1.34
N ASP A 38 -8.03 -5.55 0.29
CA ASP A 38 -7.13 -5.77 -0.83
C ASP A 38 -7.26 -4.63 -1.83
N CYS A 39 -6.31 -4.51 -2.75
CA CYS A 39 -6.32 -3.44 -3.73
C CYS A 39 -5.95 -3.96 -5.12
N SER A 40 -6.20 -3.13 -6.13
CA SER A 40 -5.82 -3.43 -7.50
C SER A 40 -4.29 -3.36 -7.66
N LYS A 41 -3.80 -3.93 -8.76
CA LYS A 41 -2.37 -3.87 -9.08
C LYS A 41 -1.89 -2.42 -9.20
N LEU A 42 -2.68 -1.54 -9.80
CA LEU A 42 -2.31 -0.14 -9.95
C LEU A 42 -2.12 0.54 -8.60
N VAL A 43 -3.04 0.33 -7.68
CA VAL A 43 -2.96 0.91 -6.33
C VAL A 43 -1.76 0.32 -5.59
N ALA A 44 -1.56 -1.00 -5.66
CA ALA A 44 -0.42 -1.66 -5.03
C ALA A 44 0.90 -1.13 -5.58
N TYR A 45 0.98 -0.94 -6.88
CA TYR A 45 2.15 -0.38 -7.54
C TYR A 45 2.43 1.05 -7.05
N CYS A 46 1.39 1.89 -6.99
CA CYS A 46 1.54 3.26 -6.52
C CYS A 46 2.02 3.32 -5.08
N ILE A 47 1.45 2.50 -4.21
CA ILE A 47 1.87 2.43 -2.81
C ILE A 47 3.33 1.98 -2.73
N THR A 48 3.69 0.91 -3.41
CA THR A 48 5.05 0.37 -3.40
C THR A 48 6.07 1.42 -3.83
N LYS A 49 5.83 2.09 -4.97
CA LYS A 49 6.78 3.06 -5.51
C LYS A 49 6.86 4.33 -4.66
N THR A 50 5.79 4.69 -3.96
CA THR A 50 5.81 5.82 -3.05
C THR A 50 6.60 5.48 -1.79
N LEU A 51 6.50 4.24 -1.30
CA LEU A 51 7.24 3.78 -0.13
C LEU A 51 8.73 3.61 -0.43
N ASN A 52 9.04 3.02 -1.58
CA ASN A 52 10.42 2.81 -2.03
C ASN A 52 10.41 2.63 -3.54
N GLN A 53 10.91 3.64 -4.26
CA GLN A 53 10.86 3.60 -5.72
C GLN A 53 11.71 2.49 -6.35
N ASP A 54 12.64 1.91 -5.60
CA ASP A 54 13.47 0.81 -6.08
C ASP A 54 12.87 -0.56 -5.76
N ALA A 55 11.78 -0.60 -5.01
CA ALA A 55 11.14 -1.87 -4.63
C ALA A 55 10.18 -2.37 -5.71
N GLU A 56 9.94 -3.67 -5.68
CA GLU A 56 8.93 -4.30 -6.51
C GLU A 56 7.64 -4.49 -5.70
N ILE A 57 6.51 -4.64 -6.40
CA ILE A 57 5.22 -4.88 -5.73
C ILE A 57 5.32 -6.06 -4.76
N GLU A 58 6.00 -7.11 -5.16
CA GLU A 58 6.12 -8.35 -4.40
C GLU A 58 6.87 -8.16 -3.07
N ASP A 59 7.61 -7.08 -2.92
CA ASP A 59 8.29 -6.77 -1.67
C ASP A 59 7.32 -6.35 -0.57
N TYR A 60 6.21 -5.75 -0.93
CA TYR A 60 5.24 -5.22 0.03
C TYR A 60 3.87 -5.88 -0.06
N PHE A 61 3.55 -6.50 -1.18
CA PHE A 61 2.24 -7.08 -1.44
C PHE A 61 2.38 -8.53 -1.89
N GLU A 62 1.32 -9.30 -1.68
CA GLU A 62 1.20 -10.63 -2.28
C GLU A 62 -0.04 -10.66 -3.16
N ARG A 63 0.05 -11.41 -4.24
CA ARG A 63 -1.06 -11.56 -5.17
C ARG A 63 -2.08 -12.55 -4.61
N ILE A 64 -3.34 -12.13 -4.60
CA ILE A 64 -4.46 -12.94 -4.16
C ILE A 64 -5.38 -13.14 -5.36
N ARG A 65 -5.87 -14.35 -5.52
CA ARG A 65 -6.81 -14.67 -6.58
C ARG A 65 -8.22 -14.23 -6.24
#